data_45d87ab42dfdc63ec757b6528a098cb8
#
_entry.id   45d87ab42dfdc63ec757b6528a098cb8
#
_cell.length_a   1.000
_cell.length_b   1.000
_cell.length_c   1.000
_cell.angle_alpha   90.00
_cell.angle_beta   90.00
_cell.angle_gamma   90.00
#
_symmetry.space_group_name_H-M   'P 1'
#
loop_
_entity.id
_entity.type
_entity.pdbx_description
1 polymer ?
#
loop_
_entity_poly.entity_id
_entity_poly.type
_entity_poly.pdbx_seq_one_letter_code
_entity_poly.pdbx_strand_id
1 'polypeptide(L)'
;MALITLRQLLDHAAENQYGVPAFNINNMEQGLAILKAADKTESPVILQASRGARAYAGDIMLSHIVAALAKMYPTIPICMHQDHGNLSLIHI
;
A
#
# COMPACT_ATOMS: atom_id res chain seq x y z
N MET A 1 -1.14 -4.24 -13.96
CA MET A 1 -0.93 -2.98 -13.24
C MET A 1 -0.88 -3.25 -11.74
N ALA A 2 0.18 -2.78 -11.08
CA ALA A 2 0.37 -3.07 -9.67
C ALA A 2 -0.56 -2.27 -8.74
N LEU A 3 -0.71 -0.96 -9.01
CA LEU A 3 -1.57 -0.13 -8.18
C LEU A 3 -3.04 -0.31 -8.54
N ILE A 4 -3.84 -0.64 -7.54
CA ILE A 4 -5.29 -0.83 -7.70
C ILE A 4 -6.02 -0.07 -6.61
N THR A 5 -7.32 0.11 -6.78
CA THR A 5 -8.11 0.79 -5.77
C THR A 5 -8.40 -0.15 -4.60
N LEU A 6 -8.64 0.44 -3.43
CA LEU A 6 -9.02 -0.33 -2.26
C LEU A 6 -10.29 -1.13 -2.51
N ARG A 7 -11.26 -0.53 -3.20
CA ARG A 7 -12.52 -1.19 -3.50
C ARG A 7 -12.30 -2.42 -4.39
N GLN A 8 -11.50 -2.30 -5.42
CA GLN A 8 -11.19 -3.44 -6.29
C GLN A 8 -10.58 -4.59 -5.51
N LEU A 9 -9.62 -4.26 -4.64
CA LEU A 9 -8.95 -5.28 -3.84
C LEU A 9 -9.90 -5.95 -2.84
N LEU A 10 -10.68 -5.16 -2.13
CA LEU A 10 -11.60 -5.70 -1.12
C LEU A 10 -12.73 -6.49 -1.76
N ASP A 11 -13.24 -6.07 -2.90
CA ASP A 11 -14.28 -6.82 -3.61
C ASP A 11 -13.74 -8.17 -4.06
N HIS A 12 -12.55 -8.20 -4.61
CA HIS A 12 -11.91 -9.44 -5.03
C HIS A 12 -11.69 -10.37 -3.84
N ALA A 13 -11.23 -9.82 -2.72
CA ALA A 13 -11.01 -10.61 -1.51
C ALA A 13 -12.30 -11.19 -0.98
N ALA A 14 -13.38 -10.42 -0.99
CA ALA A 14 -14.68 -10.89 -0.53
C ALA A 14 -15.23 -12.00 -1.44
N GLU A 15 -15.11 -11.84 -2.75
CA GLU A 15 -15.59 -12.83 -3.72
C GLU A 15 -14.82 -14.14 -3.61
N ASN A 16 -13.55 -14.08 -3.29
CA ASN A 16 -12.68 -15.25 -3.23
C ASN A 16 -12.37 -15.68 -1.79
N GLN A 17 -12.99 -15.05 -0.81
CA GLN A 17 -12.93 -15.42 0.61
C GLN A 17 -11.51 -15.51 1.17
N TYR A 18 -10.73 -14.45 0.98
CA TYR A 18 -9.41 -14.35 1.59
C TYR A 18 -9.23 -13.01 2.30
N GLY A 19 -8.32 -12.97 3.26
CA GLY A 19 -7.97 -11.73 3.94
C GLY A 19 -6.84 -11.02 3.22
N VAL A 20 -6.78 -9.70 3.36
CA VAL A 20 -5.70 -8.90 2.79
C VAL A 20 -4.99 -8.16 3.92
N PRO A 21 -3.68 -8.36 4.08
CA PRO A 21 -2.96 -7.65 5.13
C PRO A 21 -2.77 -6.17 4.75
N ALA A 22 -2.82 -5.33 5.77
CA ALA A 22 -2.56 -3.92 5.64
C ALA A 22 -1.40 -3.56 6.56
N PHE A 23 -0.32 -3.05 5.98
CA PHE A 23 0.90 -2.74 6.72
C PHE A 23 1.19 -1.25 6.70
N ASN A 24 1.53 -0.71 7.86
CA ASN A 24 1.96 0.68 7.96
C ASN A 24 3.37 0.84 7.45
N ILE A 25 3.60 1.89 6.67
CA ILE A 25 4.94 2.23 6.21
C ILE A 25 5.28 3.65 6.64
N ASN A 26 6.52 3.84 7.06
CA ASN A 26 7.05 5.15 7.41
C ASN A 26 8.26 5.51 6.55
N ASN A 27 8.86 4.52 5.90
CA ASN A 27 10.06 4.73 5.11
C ASN A 27 10.18 3.68 4.01
N MET A 28 11.19 3.86 3.17
CA MET A 28 11.44 2.99 2.03
C MET A 28 11.78 1.56 2.45
N GLU A 29 12.56 1.40 3.50
CA GLU A 29 13.02 0.09 3.95
C GLU A 29 11.86 -0.80 4.37
N GLN A 30 10.89 -0.22 5.08
CA GLN A 30 9.68 -0.95 5.47
C GLN A 30 8.88 -1.37 4.25
N GLY A 31 8.72 -0.46 3.28
CA GLY A 31 8.02 -0.78 2.04
C GLY A 31 8.69 -1.90 1.28
N LEU A 32 10.01 -1.86 1.17
CA LEU A 32 10.77 -2.91 0.48
C LEU A 32 10.60 -4.26 1.15
N ALA A 33 10.64 -4.30 2.48
CA ALA A 33 10.48 -5.55 3.22
C ALA A 33 9.08 -6.16 3.01
N ILE A 34 8.06 -5.32 3.03
CA ILE A 34 6.68 -5.75 2.83
C ILE A 34 6.48 -6.31 1.43
N LEU A 35 6.96 -5.60 0.41
CA LEU A 35 6.78 -6.05 -0.97
C LEU A 35 7.61 -7.28 -1.29
N LYS A 36 8.78 -7.43 -0.68
CA LYS A 36 9.56 -8.64 -0.83
C LYS A 36 8.81 -9.84 -0.29
N ALA A 37 8.16 -9.70 0.86
CA ALA A 37 7.36 -10.76 1.45
C ALA A 37 6.10 -11.04 0.61
N ALA A 38 5.44 -9.99 0.13
CA ALA A 38 4.26 -10.14 -0.71
C ALA A 38 4.58 -10.86 -2.02
N ASP A 39 5.70 -10.52 -2.64
CA ASP A 39 6.15 -11.17 -3.87
C ASP A 39 6.45 -12.64 -3.63
N LYS A 40 7.14 -12.95 -2.53
CA LYS A 40 7.50 -14.32 -2.19
C LYS A 40 6.27 -15.20 -1.95
N THR A 41 5.20 -14.62 -1.43
CA THR A 41 3.96 -15.35 -1.16
C THR A 41 2.91 -15.15 -2.24
N GLU A 42 3.22 -14.36 -3.26
CA GLU A 42 2.30 -14.04 -4.37
C GLU A 42 0.98 -13.49 -3.85
N SER A 43 1.05 -12.55 -2.91
CA SER A 43 -0.11 -12.01 -2.21
C SER A 43 -0.30 -10.53 -2.50
N PRO A 44 -1.55 -10.07 -2.66
CA PRO A 44 -1.82 -8.64 -2.69
C PRO A 44 -1.59 -8.02 -1.32
N VAL A 45 -1.37 -6.72 -1.30
CA VAL A 45 -1.05 -6.03 -0.04
C VAL A 45 -1.61 -4.62 -0.04
N ILE A 46 -2.04 -4.18 1.15
CA ILE A 46 -2.43 -2.80 1.39
C ILE A 46 -1.29 -2.13 2.15
N LEU A 47 -0.78 -1.03 1.61
CA LEU A 47 0.19 -0.20 2.29
C LEU A 47 -0.54 0.96 2.93
N GLN A 48 -0.39 1.13 4.24
CA GLN A 48 -1.08 2.18 4.98
C GLN A 48 -0.14 3.30 5.36
N ALA A 49 -0.64 4.52 5.24
CA ALA A 49 0.07 5.70 5.71
C ALA A 49 -0.80 6.39 6.75
N SER A 50 -0.41 6.30 8.01
CA SER A 50 -1.09 7.01 9.09
C SER A 50 -0.75 8.49 9.01
N ARG A 51 -1.51 9.31 9.77
CA ARG A 51 -1.20 10.74 9.86
C ARG A 51 0.24 10.95 10.35
N GLY A 52 0.68 10.16 11.33
CA GLY A 52 2.04 10.25 11.85
C GLY A 52 3.09 9.86 10.83
N ALA A 53 2.84 8.81 10.06
CA ALA A 53 3.75 8.40 9.00
C ALA A 53 3.88 9.48 7.93
N ARG A 54 2.77 10.10 7.55
CA ARG A 54 2.79 11.18 6.57
C ARG A 54 3.50 12.42 7.08
N ALA A 55 3.36 12.71 8.37
CA ALA A 55 4.09 13.81 8.99
C ALA A 55 5.60 13.53 9.04
N TYR A 56 5.97 12.29 9.29
CA TYR A 56 7.36 11.87 9.37
C TYR A 56 8.05 11.90 8.01
N ALA A 57 7.51 11.17 7.06
CA ALA A 57 8.15 11.01 5.75
C ALA A 57 7.76 12.07 4.74
N GLY A 58 6.55 12.63 4.87
CA GLY A 58 5.99 13.58 3.91
C GLY A 58 5.17 12.87 2.83
N ASP A 59 4.11 13.51 2.40
CA ASP A 59 3.19 12.92 1.42
C ASP A 59 3.85 12.67 0.08
N ILE A 60 4.67 13.60 -0.36
CA ILE A 60 5.36 13.48 -1.65
C ILE A 60 6.31 12.28 -1.63
N MET A 61 7.07 12.15 -0.56
CA MET A 61 8.02 11.04 -0.45
C MET A 61 7.30 9.69 -0.40
N LEU A 62 6.25 9.57 0.40
CA LEU A 62 5.48 8.33 0.48
C LEU A 62 4.86 7.96 -0.85
N SER A 63 4.34 8.95 -1.57
CA SER A 63 3.77 8.76 -2.89
C SER A 63 4.80 8.17 -3.86
N HIS A 64 6.01 8.73 -3.85
CA HIS A 64 7.09 8.24 -4.70
C HIS A 64 7.58 6.86 -4.29
N ILE A 65 7.63 6.58 -3.00
CA ILE A 65 8.00 5.24 -2.51
C ILE A 65 7.01 4.21 -3.03
N VAL A 66 5.72 4.48 -2.91
CA VAL A 66 4.69 3.54 -3.39
C VAL A 66 4.77 3.36 -4.90
N ALA A 67 4.96 4.44 -5.65
CA ALA A 67 5.11 4.35 -7.09
C ALA A 67 6.33 3.54 -7.49
N ALA A 68 7.45 3.69 -6.78
CA ALA A 68 8.65 2.91 -7.03
C ALA A 68 8.42 1.43 -6.75
N LEU A 69 7.76 1.10 -5.64
CA LEU A 69 7.45 -0.29 -5.29
C LEU A 69 6.54 -0.93 -6.33
N ALA A 70 5.58 -0.18 -6.84
CA ALA A 70 4.69 -0.68 -7.90
C ALA A 70 5.46 -1.01 -9.17
N LYS A 71 6.49 -0.24 -9.49
CA LYS A 71 7.34 -0.54 -10.65
C LYS A 71 8.25 -1.73 -10.42
N MET A 72 8.74 -1.90 -9.20
CA MET A 72 9.64 -3.00 -8.86
C MET A 72 8.91 -4.34 -8.79
N TYR A 73 7.63 -4.31 -8.41
CA TYR A 73 6.83 -5.52 -8.23
C TYR A 73 5.54 -5.44 -9.05
N PRO A 74 5.66 -5.43 -10.39
CA PRO A 74 4.50 -5.17 -11.25
C PRO A 74 3.41 -6.25 -11.22
N THR A 75 3.72 -7.43 -10.70
CA THR A 75 2.73 -8.52 -10.62
C THR A 75 2.00 -8.57 -9.28
N ILE A 76 2.41 -7.76 -8.31
CA ILE A 76 1.77 -7.74 -7.00
C ILE A 76 0.74 -6.61 -6.95
N PRO A 77 -0.54 -6.91 -6.72
CA PRO A 77 -1.54 -5.86 -6.53
C PRO A 77 -1.28 -5.08 -5.25
N ILE A 78 -1.12 -3.78 -5.38
CA ILE A 78 -0.82 -2.88 -4.26
C ILE A 78 -1.93 -1.85 -4.17
N CYS A 79 -2.46 -1.69 -2.97
CA CYS A 79 -3.40 -0.62 -2.67
C CYS A 79 -2.81 0.27 -1.59
N MET A 80 -2.89 1.59 -1.79
CA MET A 80 -2.44 2.55 -0.79
C MET A 80 -3.65 3.06 -0.01
N HIS A 81 -3.56 3.01 1.30
CA HIS A 81 -4.64 3.44 2.18
C HIS A 81 -4.16 4.49 3.16
N GLN A 82 -4.93 5.59 3.27
CA GLN A 82 -4.69 6.64 4.25
C GLN A 82 -5.39 6.27 5.55
N ASP A 83 -4.61 5.76 6.50
CA ASP A 83 -5.15 5.35 7.79
C ASP A 83 -5.23 6.54 8.74
N HIS A 84 -6.35 6.67 9.44
CA HIS A 84 -6.57 7.78 10.38
C HIS A 84 -6.35 9.15 9.74
N GLY A 85 -6.72 9.28 8.48
CA GLY A 85 -6.56 10.54 7.76
C GLY A 85 -7.51 11.60 8.29
N ASN A 86 -7.14 12.85 8.06
CA ASN A 86 -8.01 13.97 8.36
C ASN A 86 -8.57 14.53 7.05
N LEU A 87 -9.23 15.67 7.12
CA LEU A 87 -9.89 16.25 5.96
C LEU A 87 -8.94 16.78 4.89
N SER A 88 -7.65 16.83 5.16
CA SER A 88 -6.70 17.32 4.16
C SER A 88 -6.59 16.43 2.95
N LEU A 89 -7.14 15.24 3.03
CA LEU A 89 -7.42 14.40 1.87
C LEU A 89 -6.30 14.18 0.89
N ILE A 90 -5.62 13.11 1.09
CA ILE A 90 -4.67 12.64 0.12
C ILE A 90 -5.34 11.56 -0.66
N HIS A 91 -5.38 11.73 -1.96
CA HIS A 91 -5.94 10.74 -2.84
C HIS A 91 -4.85 9.82 -3.32
N ILE A 92 -4.93 8.63 -2.92
CA ILE A 92 -3.91 7.64 -3.25
C ILE A 92 -4.57 6.46 -3.93
#